data_8fe42fdd9a2302ac5ec3a34e8dc91fce
#
_entry.id   8fe42fdd9a2302ac5ec3a34e8dc91fce
#
_cell.length_a   1.000
_cell.length_b   1.000
_cell.length_c   1.000
_cell.angle_alpha   90.00
_cell.angle_beta   90.00
_cell.angle_gamma   90.00
#
_symmetry.space_group_name_H-M   'P 1'
#
loop_
_entity.id
_entity.type
_entity.pdbx_description
1 polymer ?
#
loop_
_entity_poly.entity_id
_entity_poly.type
_entity_poly.pdbx_seq_one_letter_code
_entity_poly.pdbx_strand_id
1 'polypeptide(L)'
;MEDNQRNLLILGASSDLGCELIRKVVNKYDIIIGHYNHMNDNLLQLKEQYPDKLQLLQADFSDVNSINDFISEIKDNNYHPAHIVHFAAPRFQYLRYEQASIECFESEMKTSLYSLVSVTQAFLPMMKKKRSGKVIVMLTICTQGTPPKFLSTYVTSKYAMLGLVKSLAADYADKGIQVNGVSPEMIETKFLDNIPDFVRQQNAESNPLKRNLTVEDVIPTFEYLLSDAADCITGQNICITGGK
;
A
#
# COMPACT_ATOMS: atom_id res chain seq x y z
N MET A 1 23.99 16.49 -14.27
CA MET A 1 22.61 17.00 -14.21
C MET A 1 21.91 16.12 -13.18
N GLU A 2 21.50 16.67 -12.03
CA GLU A 2 20.73 15.90 -11.06
C GLU A 2 19.40 15.54 -11.72
N ASP A 3 19.12 14.26 -11.74
CA ASP A 3 17.88 13.71 -12.29
C ASP A 3 16.71 14.16 -11.39
N ASN A 4 16.02 15.19 -11.83
CA ASN A 4 14.93 15.82 -11.06
C ASN A 4 13.58 15.12 -11.33
N GLN A 5 13.63 13.87 -11.80
CA GLN A 5 12.43 13.10 -12.09
C GLN A 5 11.67 12.78 -10.79
N ARG A 6 10.39 13.09 -10.80
CA ARG A 6 9.46 12.73 -9.73
C ARG A 6 8.76 11.42 -10.07
N ASN A 7 9.34 10.30 -9.65
CA ASN A 7 8.81 8.97 -9.91
C ASN A 7 8.04 8.44 -8.71
N LEU A 8 6.94 7.71 -8.97
CA LEU A 8 6.12 7.05 -7.96
C LEU A 8 6.24 5.53 -8.11
N LEU A 9 6.55 4.83 -7.02
CA LEU A 9 6.49 3.38 -6.94
C LEU A 9 5.22 2.95 -6.23
N ILE A 10 4.39 2.13 -6.89
CA ILE A 10 3.16 1.57 -6.33
C ILE A 10 3.30 0.05 -6.21
N LEU A 11 3.34 -0.47 -5.00
CA LEU A 11 3.34 -1.90 -4.71
C LEU A 11 1.90 -2.38 -4.61
N GLY A 12 1.48 -3.29 -5.50
CA GLY A 12 0.10 -3.73 -5.64
C GLY A 12 -0.73 -2.84 -6.58
N ALA A 13 -0.13 -2.42 -7.70
CA ALA A 13 -0.77 -1.58 -8.71
C ALA A 13 -2.00 -2.22 -9.38
N SER A 14 -2.09 -3.56 -9.41
CA SER A 14 -3.25 -4.29 -9.95
C SER A 14 -4.47 -4.32 -9.02
N SER A 15 -4.35 -3.86 -7.76
CA SER A 15 -5.50 -3.73 -6.86
C SER A 15 -6.44 -2.61 -7.32
N ASP A 16 -7.71 -2.66 -6.88
CA ASP A 16 -8.69 -1.61 -7.18
C ASP A 16 -8.17 -0.24 -6.72
N LEU A 17 -7.57 -0.18 -5.53
CA LEU A 17 -6.93 1.03 -4.99
C LEU A 17 -5.71 1.47 -5.82
N GLY A 18 -4.88 0.52 -6.25
CA GLY A 18 -3.69 0.81 -7.07
C GLY A 18 -4.08 1.40 -8.42
N CYS A 19 -5.05 0.78 -9.10
CA CYS A 19 -5.56 1.28 -10.38
C CYS A 19 -6.18 2.67 -10.24
N GLU A 20 -6.98 2.93 -9.20
CA GLU A 20 -7.59 4.24 -9.01
C GLU A 20 -6.55 5.31 -8.65
N LEU A 21 -5.56 4.98 -7.80
CA LEU A 21 -4.48 5.91 -7.52
C LEU A 21 -3.72 6.30 -8.79
N ILE A 22 -3.40 5.34 -9.67
CA ILE A 22 -2.74 5.63 -10.94
C ILE A 22 -3.55 6.65 -11.74
N ARG A 23 -4.88 6.45 -11.90
CA ARG A 23 -5.76 7.39 -12.63
C ARG A 23 -5.68 8.81 -12.09
N LYS A 24 -5.67 8.96 -10.76
CA LYS A 24 -5.68 10.26 -10.07
C LYS A 24 -4.35 11.00 -10.16
N VAL A 25 -3.22 10.25 -10.17
CA VAL A 25 -1.91 10.91 -10.00
C VAL A 25 -0.97 10.79 -11.21
N VAL A 26 -1.34 10.07 -12.27
CA VAL A 26 -0.44 9.82 -13.41
C VAL A 26 0.11 11.10 -14.06
N ASN A 27 -0.65 12.17 -14.05
CA ASN A 27 -0.21 13.47 -14.59
C ASN A 27 0.68 14.27 -13.62
N LYS A 28 0.81 13.84 -12.37
CA LYS A 28 1.63 14.49 -11.33
C LYS A 28 3.06 13.90 -11.25
N TYR A 29 3.31 12.82 -11.98
CA TYR A 29 4.58 12.11 -12.00
C TYR A 29 5.14 11.99 -13.41
N ASP A 30 6.46 11.90 -13.51
CA ASP A 30 7.15 11.64 -14.77
C ASP A 30 6.97 10.17 -15.13
N ILE A 31 7.24 9.26 -14.18
CA ILE A 31 7.05 7.82 -14.32
C ILE A 31 6.33 7.28 -13.08
N ILE A 32 5.35 6.40 -13.30
CA ILE A 32 4.80 5.52 -12.28
C ILE A 32 5.33 4.11 -12.52
N ILE A 33 6.01 3.53 -11.53
CA ILE A 33 6.45 2.15 -11.53
C ILE A 33 5.39 1.35 -10.75
N GLY A 34 4.64 0.52 -11.45
CA GLY A 34 3.56 -0.29 -10.87
C GLY A 34 3.99 -1.75 -10.70
N HIS A 35 4.14 -2.21 -9.47
CA HIS A 35 4.29 -3.63 -9.17
C HIS A 35 2.95 -4.35 -9.27
N TYR A 36 2.95 -5.54 -9.88
CA TYR A 36 1.82 -6.47 -9.86
C TYR A 36 2.31 -7.92 -9.73
N ASN A 37 1.52 -8.78 -9.11
CA ASN A 37 1.75 -10.22 -9.14
C ASN A 37 0.98 -10.85 -10.32
N HIS A 38 -0.32 -10.53 -10.42
CA HIS A 38 -1.16 -10.98 -11.53
C HIS A 38 -1.71 -9.77 -12.28
N MET A 39 -1.57 -9.81 -13.63
CA MET A 39 -2.16 -8.80 -14.51
C MET A 39 -3.68 -8.93 -14.48
N ASN A 40 -4.38 -7.80 -14.58
CA ASN A 40 -5.82 -7.74 -14.81
C ASN A 40 -6.18 -6.70 -15.86
N ASP A 41 -7.41 -6.76 -16.35
CA ASP A 41 -7.88 -5.89 -17.45
C ASP A 41 -7.79 -4.41 -17.10
N ASN A 42 -8.09 -4.02 -15.87
CA ASN A 42 -8.02 -2.62 -15.43
C ASN A 42 -6.59 -2.07 -15.51
N LEU A 43 -5.60 -2.83 -15.05
CA LEU A 43 -4.20 -2.43 -15.10
C LEU A 43 -3.67 -2.43 -16.54
N LEU A 44 -4.09 -3.41 -17.35
CA LEU A 44 -3.73 -3.48 -18.77
C LEU A 44 -4.24 -2.25 -19.53
N GLN A 45 -5.52 -1.89 -19.35
CA GLN A 45 -6.11 -0.68 -19.94
C GLN A 45 -5.37 0.60 -19.52
N LEU A 46 -4.95 0.69 -18.25
CA LEU A 46 -4.14 1.84 -17.79
C LEU A 46 -2.76 1.88 -18.47
N LYS A 47 -2.11 0.72 -18.67
CA LYS A 47 -0.84 0.66 -19.40
C LYS A 47 -1.01 1.09 -20.87
N GLU A 48 -2.08 0.67 -21.52
CA GLU A 48 -2.41 1.08 -22.88
C GLU A 48 -2.71 2.59 -22.98
N GLN A 49 -3.41 3.14 -21.98
CA GLN A 49 -3.74 4.57 -21.91
C GLN A 49 -2.52 5.46 -21.61
N TYR A 50 -1.56 4.96 -20.83
CA TYR A 50 -0.38 5.72 -20.38
C TYR A 50 0.92 4.97 -20.68
N PRO A 51 1.20 4.62 -21.95
CA PRO A 51 2.33 3.73 -22.31
C PRO A 51 3.68 4.28 -21.91
N ASP A 52 3.87 5.60 -21.98
CA ASP A 52 5.14 6.27 -21.67
C ASP A 52 5.32 6.57 -20.18
N LYS A 53 4.23 6.69 -19.43
CA LYS A 53 4.25 7.09 -18.01
C LYS A 53 4.12 5.93 -17.03
N LEU A 54 3.47 4.84 -17.42
CA LEU A 54 3.26 3.70 -16.54
C LEU A 54 4.17 2.53 -16.94
N GLN A 55 5.14 2.21 -16.10
CA GLN A 55 5.98 1.04 -16.24
C GLN A 55 5.52 -0.04 -15.27
N LEU A 56 5.27 -1.25 -15.77
CA LEU A 56 4.71 -2.35 -15.00
C LEU A 56 5.76 -3.45 -14.85
N LEU A 57 6.05 -3.81 -13.61
CA LEU A 57 7.01 -4.85 -13.26
C LEU A 57 6.31 -5.94 -12.46
N GLN A 58 6.48 -7.20 -12.89
CA GLN A 58 5.90 -8.35 -12.22
C GLN A 58 6.83 -8.86 -11.13
N ALA A 59 6.26 -9.17 -9.95
CA ALA A 59 6.95 -9.92 -8.92
C ALA A 59 5.97 -10.68 -8.03
N ASP A 60 6.40 -11.82 -7.49
CA ASP A 60 5.70 -12.52 -6.42
C ASP A 60 6.34 -12.16 -5.08
N PHE A 61 5.67 -11.34 -4.28
CA PHE A 61 6.19 -10.92 -2.98
C PHE A 61 6.11 -11.99 -1.88
N SER A 62 5.60 -13.18 -2.19
CA SER A 62 5.76 -14.34 -1.32
C SER A 62 7.16 -14.96 -1.42
N ASP A 63 7.92 -14.64 -2.47
CA ASP A 63 9.29 -15.08 -2.73
C ASP A 63 10.29 -13.92 -2.59
N VAL A 64 11.26 -14.08 -1.67
CA VAL A 64 12.32 -13.09 -1.43
C VAL A 64 13.21 -12.87 -2.66
N ASN A 65 13.47 -13.90 -3.44
CA ASN A 65 14.27 -13.76 -4.67
C ASN A 65 13.53 -12.89 -5.68
N SER A 66 12.23 -13.11 -5.86
CA SER A 66 11.40 -12.28 -6.73
C SER A 66 11.36 -10.80 -6.29
N ILE A 67 11.35 -10.53 -4.97
CA ILE A 67 11.47 -9.17 -4.45
C ILE A 67 12.84 -8.55 -4.82
N ASN A 68 13.93 -9.31 -4.67
CA ASN A 68 15.27 -8.84 -4.99
C ASN A 68 15.43 -8.55 -6.49
N ASP A 69 14.91 -9.43 -7.34
CA ASP A 69 14.93 -9.25 -8.80
C ASP A 69 14.13 -8.00 -9.21
N PHE A 70 12.95 -7.80 -8.62
CA PHE A 70 12.13 -6.60 -8.81
C PHE A 70 12.87 -5.32 -8.42
N ILE A 71 13.55 -5.31 -7.28
CA ILE A 71 14.35 -4.16 -6.84
C ILE A 71 15.53 -3.91 -7.78
N SER A 72 16.18 -4.97 -8.26
CA SER A 72 17.29 -4.88 -9.20
C SER A 72 16.82 -4.31 -10.55
N GLU A 73 15.68 -4.78 -11.06
CA GLU A 73 15.11 -4.29 -12.32
C GLU A 73 14.77 -2.78 -12.25
N ILE A 74 14.25 -2.28 -11.11
CA ILE A 74 14.03 -0.85 -10.90
C ILE A 74 15.34 -0.07 -10.97
N LYS A 75 16.41 -0.58 -10.35
CA LYS A 75 17.73 0.07 -10.33
C LYS A 75 18.41 0.03 -11.69
N ASP A 76 18.34 -1.11 -12.39
CA ASP A 76 18.97 -1.31 -13.71
C ASP A 76 18.33 -0.43 -14.78
N ASN A 77 17.02 -0.16 -14.66
CA ASN A 77 16.32 0.82 -15.48
C ASN A 77 16.54 2.27 -15.04
N ASN A 78 17.40 2.50 -14.04
CA ASN A 78 17.70 3.81 -13.50
C ASN A 78 16.46 4.56 -12.97
N TYR A 79 15.45 3.83 -12.51
CA TYR A 79 14.28 4.45 -11.87
C TYR A 79 14.62 4.82 -10.42
N HIS A 80 14.30 6.06 -10.08
CA HIS A 80 14.57 6.63 -8.76
C HIS A 80 13.26 7.07 -8.11
N PRO A 81 12.54 6.16 -7.40
CA PRO A 81 11.29 6.51 -6.75
C PRO A 81 11.49 7.66 -5.75
N ALA A 82 10.79 8.77 -5.97
CA ALA A 82 10.67 9.86 -5.00
C ALA A 82 9.60 9.54 -3.94
N HIS A 83 8.57 8.80 -4.35
CA HIS A 83 7.48 8.40 -3.47
C HIS A 83 7.19 6.89 -3.61
N ILE A 84 6.75 6.28 -2.51
CA ILE A 84 6.36 4.86 -2.45
C ILE A 84 4.96 4.76 -1.85
N VAL A 85 4.08 4.00 -2.49
CA VAL A 85 2.78 3.60 -1.95
C VAL A 85 2.70 2.08 -1.89
N HIS A 86 2.30 1.54 -0.75
CA HIS A 86 2.21 0.11 -0.51
C HIS A 86 0.76 -0.34 -0.31
N PHE A 87 0.21 -1.01 -1.33
CA PHE A 87 -1.09 -1.70 -1.30
C PHE A 87 -0.96 -3.22 -1.32
N ALA A 88 0.25 -3.75 -1.55
CA ALA A 88 0.44 -5.19 -1.70
C ALA A 88 0.01 -5.93 -0.44
N ALA A 89 -0.79 -6.97 -0.64
CA ALA A 89 -1.26 -7.89 0.39
C ALA A 89 -1.56 -9.24 -0.29
N PRO A 90 -1.43 -10.37 0.41
CA PRO A 90 -1.89 -11.64 -0.11
C PRO A 90 -3.42 -11.66 -0.20
N ARG A 91 -3.96 -12.71 -0.82
CA ARG A 91 -5.39 -12.92 -0.84
C ARG A 91 -5.95 -13.01 0.59
N PHE A 92 -6.97 -12.21 0.89
CA PHE A 92 -7.56 -12.13 2.22
C PHE A 92 -8.06 -13.49 2.72
N GLN A 93 -7.73 -13.82 3.97
CA GLN A 93 -8.14 -15.05 4.62
C GLN A 93 -9.04 -14.75 5.82
N TYR A 94 -10.25 -15.33 5.82
CA TYR A 94 -11.22 -15.23 6.90
C TYR A 94 -11.27 -16.58 7.63
N LEU A 95 -10.38 -16.76 8.63
CA LEU A 95 -10.13 -18.05 9.29
C LEU A 95 -10.25 -17.95 10.80
N ARG A 96 -10.81 -19.00 11.42
CA ARG A 96 -10.70 -19.17 12.87
C ARG A 96 -9.23 -19.33 13.25
N TYR A 97 -8.86 -18.84 14.42
CA TYR A 97 -7.46 -18.87 14.87
C TYR A 97 -6.87 -20.28 14.86
N GLU A 98 -7.64 -21.26 15.34
CA GLU A 98 -7.22 -22.67 15.39
C GLU A 98 -7.08 -23.32 14.00
N GLN A 99 -7.54 -22.69 12.94
CA GLN A 99 -7.40 -23.12 11.53
C GLN A 99 -6.29 -22.36 10.80
N ALA A 100 -5.79 -21.28 11.38
CA ALA A 100 -4.72 -20.48 10.80
C ALA A 100 -3.36 -21.13 11.08
N SER A 101 -2.79 -21.79 10.08
CA SER A 101 -1.47 -22.38 10.18
C SER A 101 -0.36 -21.32 10.21
N ILE A 102 0.86 -21.70 10.57
CA ILE A 102 2.03 -20.81 10.53
C ILE A 102 2.27 -20.27 9.12
N GLU A 103 2.06 -21.08 8.09
CA GLU A 103 2.21 -20.69 6.69
C GLU A 103 1.26 -19.55 6.30
N CYS A 104 0.04 -19.49 6.90
CA CYS A 104 -0.88 -18.36 6.71
C CYS A 104 -0.28 -17.06 7.28
N PHE A 105 0.32 -17.10 8.47
CA PHE A 105 1.01 -15.95 9.05
C PHE A 105 2.25 -15.56 8.22
N GLU A 106 3.05 -16.55 7.79
CA GLU A 106 4.21 -16.28 6.95
C GLU A 106 3.84 -15.64 5.61
N SER A 107 2.78 -16.10 4.96
CA SER A 107 2.29 -15.52 3.70
C SER A 107 1.93 -14.05 3.87
N GLU A 108 1.18 -13.72 4.93
CA GLU A 108 0.85 -12.33 5.26
C GLU A 108 2.10 -11.49 5.52
N MET A 109 3.03 -12.01 6.33
CA MET A 109 4.27 -11.30 6.66
C MET A 109 5.17 -11.10 5.43
N LYS A 110 5.33 -12.13 4.58
CA LYS A 110 6.16 -12.04 3.38
C LYS A 110 5.63 -11.00 2.40
N THR A 111 4.35 -11.13 2.03
CA THR A 111 3.77 -10.26 1.00
C THR A 111 3.57 -8.83 1.50
N SER A 112 3.14 -8.63 2.75
CA SER A 112 2.80 -7.31 3.27
C SER A 112 3.99 -6.60 3.93
N LEU A 113 4.66 -7.26 4.89
CA LEU A 113 5.70 -6.61 5.68
C LEU A 113 7.08 -6.71 5.03
N TYR A 114 7.52 -7.92 4.63
CA TYR A 114 8.90 -8.09 4.15
C TYR A 114 9.13 -7.41 2.81
N SER A 115 8.12 -7.37 1.93
CA SER A 115 8.17 -6.57 0.71
C SER A 115 8.35 -5.08 1.01
N LEU A 116 7.59 -4.54 1.99
CA LEU A 116 7.74 -3.16 2.44
C LEU A 116 9.14 -2.90 3.01
N VAL A 117 9.65 -3.79 3.85
CA VAL A 117 11.02 -3.68 4.42
C VAL A 117 12.06 -3.67 3.31
N SER A 118 12.03 -4.66 2.40
CA SER A 118 13.04 -4.78 1.33
C SER A 118 13.04 -3.55 0.40
N VAL A 119 11.84 -3.10 0.00
CA VAL A 119 11.71 -1.93 -0.88
C VAL A 119 12.14 -0.64 -0.17
N THR A 120 11.75 -0.44 1.08
CA THR A 120 12.17 0.77 1.82
C THR A 120 13.67 0.77 2.09
N GLN A 121 14.28 -0.35 2.44
CA GLN A 121 15.74 -0.48 2.58
C GLN A 121 16.49 -0.16 1.29
N ALA A 122 15.92 -0.54 0.14
CA ALA A 122 16.55 -0.30 -1.16
C ALA A 122 16.51 1.18 -1.60
N PHE A 123 15.45 1.93 -1.28
CA PHE A 123 15.21 3.26 -1.85
C PHE A 123 15.27 4.42 -0.85
N LEU A 124 15.04 4.21 0.45
CA LEU A 124 15.17 5.26 1.47
C LEU A 124 16.59 5.90 1.53
N PRO A 125 17.71 5.17 1.33
CA PRO A 125 19.02 5.79 1.31
C PRO A 125 19.17 6.88 0.25
N MET A 126 18.56 6.70 -0.92
CA MET A 126 18.57 7.70 -1.98
C MET A 126 17.64 8.87 -1.66
N MET A 127 16.44 8.63 -1.15
CA MET A 127 15.54 9.67 -0.68
C MET A 127 16.19 10.50 0.42
N LYS A 128 16.91 9.86 1.36
CA LYS A 128 17.69 10.52 2.40
C LYS A 128 18.76 11.45 1.81
N LYS A 129 19.49 11.00 0.76
CA LYS A 129 20.48 11.83 0.07
C LYS A 129 19.85 13.06 -0.58
N LYS A 130 18.67 12.90 -1.19
CA LYS A 130 17.88 13.99 -1.80
C LYS A 130 17.15 14.85 -0.75
N ARG A 131 17.11 14.42 0.52
CA ARG A 131 16.32 15.03 1.61
C ARG A 131 14.84 15.24 1.26
N SER A 132 14.28 14.33 0.51
CA SER A 132 12.90 14.37 0.02
C SER A 132 12.41 12.96 -0.25
N GLY A 133 11.21 12.64 0.25
CA GLY A 133 10.59 11.35 0.00
C GLY A 133 9.29 11.17 0.77
N LYS A 134 8.39 10.36 0.23
CA LYS A 134 7.13 9.99 0.90
C LYS A 134 6.89 8.49 0.80
N VAL A 135 6.55 7.88 1.92
CA VAL A 135 6.15 6.47 1.99
C VAL A 135 4.76 6.40 2.62
N ILE A 136 3.79 5.86 1.90
CA ILE A 136 2.42 5.72 2.37
C ILE A 136 2.01 4.26 2.34
N VAL A 137 1.57 3.75 3.48
CA VAL A 137 1.29 2.34 3.68
C VAL A 137 -0.19 2.11 3.95
N MET A 138 -0.82 1.23 3.17
CA MET A 138 -2.18 0.78 3.44
C MET A 138 -2.19 -0.11 4.68
N LEU A 139 -2.85 0.37 5.72
CA LEU A 139 -3.11 -0.35 6.96
C LEU A 139 -4.60 -0.75 7.04
N THR A 140 -5.15 -0.76 8.24
CA THR A 140 -6.57 -1.07 8.50
C THR A 140 -7.00 -0.49 9.82
N ILE A 141 -8.26 -0.12 9.93
CA ILE A 141 -8.88 0.30 11.21
C ILE A 141 -8.77 -0.79 12.28
N CYS A 142 -8.63 -2.05 11.90
CA CYS A 142 -8.41 -3.16 12.82
C CYS A 142 -7.14 -3.03 13.67
N THR A 143 -6.26 -2.06 13.38
CA THR A 143 -5.13 -1.67 14.23
C THR A 143 -5.51 -0.63 15.31
N GLN A 144 -6.78 -0.29 15.46
CA GLN A 144 -7.31 0.61 16.47
C GLN A 144 -8.25 -0.15 17.41
N GLY A 145 -7.72 -0.69 18.50
CA GLY A 145 -8.54 -1.44 19.47
C GLY A 145 -8.70 -2.93 19.13
N THR A 146 -9.79 -3.54 19.60
CA THR A 146 -10.06 -4.97 19.40
C THR A 146 -10.65 -5.23 18.01
N PRO A 147 -9.97 -6.02 17.16
CA PRO A 147 -10.45 -6.29 15.81
C PRO A 147 -11.63 -7.27 15.81
N PRO A 148 -12.38 -7.35 14.71
CA PRO A 148 -13.36 -8.42 14.49
C PRO A 148 -12.73 -9.80 14.55
N LYS A 149 -13.57 -10.83 14.76
CA LYS A 149 -13.13 -12.24 14.81
C LYS A 149 -12.56 -12.71 13.46
N PHE A 150 -11.74 -13.75 13.49
CA PHE A 150 -11.24 -14.50 12.33
C PHE A 150 -10.25 -13.75 11.43
N LEU A 151 -9.56 -12.75 11.97
CA LEU A 151 -8.62 -11.88 11.25
C LEU A 151 -7.19 -11.95 11.80
N SER A 152 -6.84 -12.99 12.57
CA SER A 152 -5.58 -13.02 13.32
C SER A 152 -4.32 -12.86 12.46
N THR A 153 -4.24 -13.52 11.30
CA THR A 153 -3.09 -13.42 10.39
C THR A 153 -2.95 -12.01 9.82
N TYR A 154 -4.03 -11.51 9.25
CA TYR A 154 -4.12 -10.17 8.66
C TYR A 154 -3.80 -9.05 9.66
N VAL A 155 -4.45 -9.08 10.83
CA VAL A 155 -4.28 -8.03 11.84
C VAL A 155 -2.87 -8.03 12.41
N THR A 156 -2.26 -9.21 12.62
CA THR A 156 -0.88 -9.33 13.07
C THR A 156 0.08 -8.66 12.08
N SER A 157 -0.05 -8.92 10.79
CA SER A 157 0.79 -8.28 9.77
C SER A 157 0.59 -6.77 9.72
N LYS A 158 -0.66 -6.29 9.83
CA LYS A 158 -0.97 -4.85 9.81
C LYS A 158 -0.45 -4.10 11.05
N TYR A 159 -0.46 -4.71 12.24
CA TYR A 159 0.21 -4.14 13.42
C TYR A 159 1.72 -4.09 13.24
N ALA A 160 2.33 -5.12 12.67
CA ALA A 160 3.76 -5.13 12.37
C ALA A 160 4.13 -4.00 11.38
N MET A 161 3.33 -3.82 10.31
CA MET A 161 3.51 -2.72 9.36
C MET A 161 3.31 -1.35 10.03
N LEU A 162 2.33 -1.19 10.93
CA LEU A 162 2.15 0.06 11.70
C LEU A 162 3.36 0.37 12.57
N GLY A 163 3.94 -0.65 13.23
CA GLY A 163 5.19 -0.53 13.97
C GLY A 163 6.34 -0.02 13.09
N LEU A 164 6.48 -0.60 11.89
CA LEU A 164 7.49 -0.17 10.92
C LEU A 164 7.26 1.28 10.45
N VAL A 165 6.02 1.67 10.14
CA VAL A 165 5.67 3.07 9.77
C VAL A 165 6.11 4.05 10.85
N LYS A 166 5.83 3.74 12.13
CA LYS A 166 6.23 4.59 13.25
C LYS A 166 7.75 4.69 13.41
N SER A 167 8.44 3.56 13.28
CA SER A 167 9.91 3.51 13.37
C SER A 167 10.58 4.29 12.24
N LEU A 168 10.17 4.05 11.00
CA LEU A 168 10.72 4.76 9.84
C LEU A 168 10.43 6.27 9.90
N ALA A 169 9.26 6.67 10.38
CA ALA A 169 8.94 8.08 10.57
C ALA A 169 9.90 8.74 11.57
N ALA A 170 10.21 8.07 12.67
CA ALA A 170 11.16 8.57 13.66
C ALA A 170 12.59 8.65 13.09
N ASP A 171 13.03 7.63 12.36
CA ASP A 171 14.40 7.53 11.81
C ASP A 171 14.67 8.54 10.67
N TYR A 172 13.62 8.95 9.94
CA TYR A 172 13.77 9.68 8.69
C TYR A 172 13.12 11.08 8.66
N ALA A 173 12.39 11.50 9.70
CA ALA A 173 11.76 12.81 9.73
C ALA A 173 12.76 13.96 9.54
N ASP A 174 13.91 13.92 10.23
CA ASP A 174 14.99 14.92 10.13
C ASP A 174 15.75 14.85 8.79
N LYS A 175 15.43 13.86 7.95
CA LYS A 175 15.99 13.67 6.59
C LYS A 175 15.05 14.16 5.49
N GLY A 176 13.91 14.79 5.85
CA GLY A 176 12.93 15.30 4.89
C GLY A 176 12.07 14.20 4.25
N ILE A 177 11.90 13.06 4.95
CA ILE A 177 11.09 11.95 4.46
C ILE A 177 9.86 11.79 5.37
N GLN A 178 8.67 11.74 4.78
CA GLN A 178 7.42 11.48 5.46
C GLN A 178 7.00 10.02 5.30
N VAL A 179 6.68 9.36 6.41
CA VAL A 179 6.21 7.97 6.42
C VAL A 179 4.89 7.90 7.18
N ASN A 180 3.79 7.54 6.49
CA ASN A 180 2.46 7.53 7.07
C ASN A 180 1.70 6.25 6.72
N GLY A 181 0.75 5.91 7.58
CA GLY A 181 -0.23 4.85 7.37
C GLY A 181 -1.62 5.43 7.07
N VAL A 182 -2.40 4.71 6.27
CA VAL A 182 -3.83 4.97 6.05
C VAL A 182 -4.61 3.73 6.46
N SER A 183 -5.53 3.90 7.39
CA SER A 183 -6.33 2.84 8.03
C SER A 183 -7.82 3.02 7.73
N PRO A 184 -8.30 2.50 6.59
CA PRO A 184 -9.72 2.54 6.28
C PRO A 184 -10.51 1.48 7.08
N GLU A 185 -11.81 1.74 7.23
CA GLU A 185 -12.82 0.70 7.44
C GLU A 185 -12.94 -0.18 6.19
N MET A 186 -13.88 -1.13 6.22
CA MET A 186 -14.12 -2.06 5.12
C MET A 186 -14.42 -1.31 3.82
N ILE A 187 -13.61 -1.57 2.78
CA ILE A 187 -13.75 -1.00 1.43
C ILE A 187 -14.32 -2.05 0.50
N GLU A 188 -15.37 -1.74 -0.24
CA GLU A 188 -15.93 -2.64 -1.27
C GLU A 188 -14.97 -2.78 -2.45
N THR A 189 -14.21 -3.87 -2.44
CA THR A 189 -13.21 -4.22 -3.45
C THR A 189 -13.14 -5.73 -3.61
N LYS A 190 -12.51 -6.21 -4.68
CA LYS A 190 -12.24 -7.64 -4.91
C LYS A 190 -11.43 -8.29 -3.78
N PHE A 191 -10.73 -7.51 -2.97
CA PHE A 191 -10.01 -8.01 -1.80
C PHE A 191 -10.94 -8.68 -0.77
N LEU A 192 -12.22 -8.29 -0.75
CA LEU A 192 -13.23 -8.82 0.18
C LEU A 192 -13.99 -10.04 -0.34
N ASP A 193 -13.69 -10.56 -1.53
CA ASP A 193 -14.44 -11.67 -2.15
C ASP A 193 -14.54 -12.93 -1.28
N ASN A 194 -13.59 -13.11 -0.35
CA ASN A 194 -13.60 -14.23 0.60
C ASN A 194 -14.36 -13.93 1.90
N ILE A 195 -14.89 -12.72 2.08
CA ILE A 195 -15.68 -12.37 3.26
C ILE A 195 -17.16 -12.70 2.96
N PRO A 196 -17.85 -13.44 3.84
CA PRO A 196 -19.26 -13.73 3.67
C PRO A 196 -20.11 -12.46 3.55
N ASP A 197 -21.08 -12.46 2.63
CA ASP A 197 -21.91 -11.28 2.35
C ASP A 197 -22.60 -10.72 3.59
N PHE A 198 -23.08 -11.60 4.51
CA PHE A 198 -23.73 -11.15 5.75
C PHE A 198 -22.77 -10.33 6.64
N VAL A 199 -21.45 -10.62 6.63
CA VAL A 199 -20.43 -9.86 7.38
C VAL A 199 -20.25 -8.48 6.75
N ARG A 200 -20.19 -8.42 5.42
CA ARG A 200 -20.09 -7.16 4.66
C ARG A 200 -21.31 -6.29 4.89
N GLN A 201 -22.51 -6.88 4.82
CA GLN A 201 -23.77 -6.19 5.10
C GLN A 201 -23.85 -5.70 6.54
N GLN A 202 -23.52 -6.54 7.52
CA GLN A 202 -23.50 -6.14 8.94
C GLN A 202 -22.54 -4.97 9.18
N ASN A 203 -21.37 -4.97 8.53
CA ASN A 203 -20.44 -3.86 8.63
C ASN A 203 -21.01 -2.57 8.04
N ALA A 204 -21.65 -2.65 6.86
CA ALA A 204 -22.32 -1.52 6.22
C ALA A 204 -23.45 -0.94 7.09
N GLU A 205 -24.28 -1.78 7.68
CA GLU A 205 -25.40 -1.37 8.55
C GLU A 205 -24.90 -0.70 9.86
N SER A 206 -23.76 -1.18 10.39
CA SER A 206 -23.15 -0.62 11.61
C SER A 206 -22.43 0.71 11.38
N ASN A 207 -22.05 1.01 10.13
CA ASN A 207 -21.40 2.26 9.79
C ASN A 207 -22.41 3.43 9.83
N PRO A 208 -22.07 4.59 10.40
CA PRO A 208 -22.93 5.78 10.36
C PRO A 208 -23.36 6.18 8.94
N LEU A 209 -22.51 5.96 7.94
CA LEU A 209 -22.82 6.21 6.52
C LEU A 209 -23.79 5.20 5.91
N LYS A 210 -24.17 4.11 6.64
CA LYS A 210 -25.06 3.03 6.18
C LYS A 210 -24.56 2.31 4.91
N ARG A 211 -23.27 2.34 4.69
CA ARG A 211 -22.58 1.60 3.63
C ARG A 211 -21.13 1.31 4.03
N ASN A 212 -20.50 0.36 3.37
CA ASN A 212 -19.06 0.25 3.38
C ASN A 212 -18.42 1.39 2.59
N LEU A 213 -17.13 1.62 2.80
CA LEU A 213 -16.39 2.61 2.03
C LEU A 213 -16.21 2.13 0.59
N THR A 214 -15.96 3.07 -0.30
CA THR A 214 -15.54 2.82 -1.68
C THR A 214 -14.07 3.22 -1.87
N VAL A 215 -13.51 2.88 -3.01
CA VAL A 215 -12.14 3.29 -3.38
C VAL A 215 -12.04 4.81 -3.42
N GLU A 216 -13.07 5.49 -3.90
CA GLU A 216 -13.16 6.95 -4.01
C GLU A 216 -13.21 7.65 -2.65
N ASP A 217 -13.69 6.99 -1.59
CA ASP A 217 -13.63 7.53 -0.22
C ASP A 217 -12.20 7.52 0.34
N VAL A 218 -11.34 6.65 -0.15
CA VAL A 218 -10.01 6.38 0.45
C VAL A 218 -8.87 7.04 -0.33
N ILE A 219 -8.90 6.97 -1.65
CA ILE A 219 -7.80 7.46 -2.52
C ILE A 219 -7.48 8.94 -2.34
N PRO A 220 -8.44 9.86 -2.10
CA PRO A 220 -8.12 11.27 -1.84
C PRO A 220 -7.13 11.49 -0.68
N THR A 221 -7.14 10.60 0.35
CA THR A 221 -6.16 10.67 1.44
C THR A 221 -4.75 10.33 0.95
N PHE A 222 -4.60 9.37 0.04
CA PHE A 222 -3.31 9.06 -0.57
C PHE A 222 -2.84 10.21 -1.46
N GLU A 223 -3.71 10.81 -2.26
CA GLU A 223 -3.37 12.00 -3.06
C GLU A 223 -2.88 13.15 -2.20
N TYR A 224 -3.57 13.42 -1.08
CA TYR A 224 -3.20 14.45 -0.12
C TYR A 224 -1.83 14.16 0.49
N LEU A 225 -1.61 12.95 1.00
CA LEU A 225 -0.33 12.56 1.62
C LEU A 225 0.84 12.56 0.62
N LEU A 226 0.58 12.34 -0.68
CA LEU A 226 1.58 12.45 -1.75
C LEU A 226 1.87 13.90 -2.16
N SER A 227 1.03 14.85 -1.79
CA SER A 227 1.20 16.26 -2.13
C SER A 227 2.14 16.98 -1.15
N ASP A 228 2.66 18.12 -1.58
CA ASP A 228 3.52 18.99 -0.77
C ASP A 228 2.75 19.59 0.42
N ALA A 229 1.40 19.65 0.35
CA ALA A 229 0.56 20.09 1.48
C ALA A 229 0.66 19.19 2.73
N ALA A 230 1.19 17.96 2.57
CA ALA A 230 1.37 17.01 3.66
C ALA A 230 2.83 16.90 4.15
N ASP A 231 3.72 17.84 3.82
CA ASP A 231 5.15 17.76 4.16
C ASP A 231 5.44 17.78 5.67
N CYS A 232 4.52 18.34 6.46
CA CYS A 232 4.61 18.32 7.94
C CYS A 232 3.92 17.10 8.57
N ILE A 233 3.37 16.17 7.78
CA ILE A 233 2.66 14.99 8.29
C ILE A 233 3.57 13.77 8.16
N THR A 234 4.04 13.25 9.30
CA THR A 234 4.82 12.00 9.35
C THR A 234 4.50 11.23 10.63
N GLY A 235 4.67 9.90 10.58
CA GLY A 235 4.38 9.01 11.70
C GLY A 235 2.88 8.89 12.01
N GLN A 236 1.99 9.36 11.16
CA GLN A 236 0.56 9.30 11.40
C GLN A 236 -0.06 8.00 10.86
N ASN A 237 -1.12 7.56 11.52
CA ASN A 237 -2.02 6.54 11.03
C ASN A 237 -3.40 7.19 10.84
N ILE A 238 -3.72 7.54 9.61
CA ILE A 238 -4.95 8.28 9.29
C ILE A 238 -6.09 7.29 9.11
N CYS A 239 -7.07 7.37 10.00
CA CYS A 239 -8.25 6.51 9.97
C CYS A 239 -9.34 7.12 9.08
N ILE A 240 -9.91 6.29 8.20
CA ILE A 240 -11.04 6.65 7.34
C ILE A 240 -12.17 5.70 7.69
N THR A 241 -13.11 6.15 8.50
CA THR A 241 -14.09 5.27 9.15
C THR A 241 -15.55 5.60 8.84
N GLY A 242 -15.82 6.78 8.28
CA GLY A 242 -17.20 7.26 8.15
C GLY A 242 -17.86 7.61 9.49
N GLY A 243 -17.03 7.77 10.57
CA GLY A 243 -17.51 8.13 11.92
C GLY A 243 -17.74 6.94 12.85
N LYS A 244 -17.29 5.73 12.47
CA LYS A 244 -17.35 4.51 13.30
C LYS A 244 -16.19 4.45 14.30
#